data_ba245722e9b2aa0cbe836c5037e72a29
#
_entry.id   ba245722e9b2aa0cbe836c5037e72a29
#
_cell.length_a   1.000
_cell.length_b   1.000
_cell.length_c   1.000
_cell.angle_alpha   90.00
_cell.angle_beta   90.00
_cell.angle_gamma   90.00
#
_symmetry.space_group_name_H-M   'P 1'
#
loop_
_entity.id
_entity.type
_entity.pdbx_description
1 polymer ?
#
loop_
_entity_poly.entity_id
_entity_poly.type
_entity_poly.pdbx_seq_one_letter_code
_entity_poly.pdbx_strand_id
1 'polypeptide(L)'
;SVNVCMNCHKGISEYKGKYIEEGKSREFYTAEIKKIYEAAGWDEGSQSYTGKTKPIEWVRIHNMPDFVYFNHAQHVVAGEQTIIKAKKVDVVCKACHGQVQEMDKVQMANSFTMGWCIDCHRTTEVDMTNGYNKEYYQKLHDKLKKQYGGETKMTVDAIGGLECGKCHY
;
A
#
# COMPACT_ATOMS: atom_id res chain seq x y z
N SER A 1 -1.88 -2.57 -13.72
CA SER A 1 -2.60 -3.41 -14.70
C SER A 1 -3.81 -4.06 -14.04
N VAL A 2 -4.95 -4.09 -14.73
CA VAL A 2 -6.19 -4.77 -14.28
C VAL A 2 -5.96 -6.25 -13.98
N ASN A 3 -4.98 -6.87 -14.61
CA ASN A 3 -4.63 -8.28 -14.41
C ASN A 3 -4.27 -8.60 -12.95
N VAL A 4 -3.79 -7.64 -12.17
CA VAL A 4 -3.52 -7.83 -10.73
C VAL A 4 -4.83 -8.13 -9.97
N CYS A 5 -5.94 -7.48 -10.32
CA CYS A 5 -7.26 -7.75 -9.74
C CYS A 5 -7.70 -9.18 -10.00
N MET A 6 -7.34 -9.72 -11.17
CA MET A 6 -7.70 -11.07 -11.60
C MET A 6 -6.99 -12.18 -10.81
N ASN A 7 -5.95 -11.88 -10.04
CA ASN A 7 -5.35 -12.87 -9.15
C ASN A 7 -6.36 -13.43 -8.12
N CYS A 8 -7.29 -12.57 -7.67
CA CYS A 8 -8.40 -12.97 -6.79
C CYS A 8 -9.71 -13.13 -7.56
N HIS A 9 -10.03 -12.19 -8.46
CA HIS A 9 -11.33 -12.14 -9.13
C HIS A 9 -11.61 -13.24 -10.15
N LYS A 10 -10.61 -14.02 -10.59
CA LYS A 10 -10.87 -15.24 -11.37
C LYS A 10 -11.81 -16.23 -10.65
N GLY A 11 -11.76 -16.26 -9.32
CA GLY A 11 -12.61 -17.11 -8.49
C GLY A 11 -13.77 -16.38 -7.82
N ILE A 12 -13.93 -15.06 -8.04
CA ILE A 12 -14.94 -14.22 -7.40
C ILE A 12 -15.77 -13.55 -8.50
N SER A 13 -16.73 -14.27 -9.04
CA SER A 13 -17.60 -13.79 -10.12
C SER A 13 -18.94 -13.24 -9.64
N GLU A 14 -19.30 -13.50 -8.37
CA GLU A 14 -20.55 -13.11 -7.76
C GLU A 14 -20.33 -12.46 -6.40
N TYR A 15 -21.17 -11.51 -6.05
CA TYR A 15 -21.17 -10.91 -4.72
C TYR A 15 -21.85 -11.83 -3.70
N LYS A 16 -21.06 -12.33 -2.74
CA LYS A 16 -21.54 -13.19 -1.62
C LYS A 16 -21.43 -12.50 -0.25
N GLY A 17 -21.11 -11.21 -0.22
CA GLY A 17 -21.03 -10.42 0.99
C GLY A 17 -22.38 -10.25 1.71
N LYS A 18 -22.33 -9.86 2.98
CA LYS A 18 -23.52 -9.61 3.80
C LYS A 18 -24.05 -8.19 3.65
N TYR A 19 -23.16 -7.23 3.38
CA TYR A 19 -23.51 -5.82 3.25
C TYR A 19 -24.24 -5.56 1.93
N ILE A 20 -25.42 -4.95 2.02
CA ILE A 20 -26.19 -4.46 0.88
C ILE A 20 -26.68 -3.06 1.24
N GLU A 21 -26.24 -2.05 0.49
CA GLU A 21 -26.69 -0.67 0.66
C GLU A 21 -28.16 -0.53 0.31
N GLU A 22 -28.87 0.33 1.04
CA GLU A 22 -30.30 0.59 0.78
C GLU A 22 -30.53 0.97 -0.69
N GLY A 23 -31.54 0.35 -1.31
CA GLY A 23 -31.85 0.54 -2.73
C GLY A 23 -30.98 -0.23 -3.71
N LYS A 24 -30.01 -1.05 -3.24
CA LYS A 24 -29.19 -1.92 -4.08
C LYS A 24 -29.52 -3.40 -3.84
N SER A 25 -29.12 -4.25 -4.79
CA SER A 25 -29.31 -5.69 -4.72
C SER A 25 -28.00 -6.44 -4.86
N ARG A 26 -27.99 -7.76 -4.62
CA ARG A 26 -26.81 -8.61 -4.86
C ARG A 26 -26.41 -8.62 -6.32
N GLU A 27 -27.41 -8.58 -7.21
CA GLU A 27 -27.21 -8.54 -8.65
C GLU A 27 -26.50 -7.25 -9.07
N PHE A 28 -26.82 -6.13 -8.42
CA PHE A 28 -26.10 -4.87 -8.64
C PHE A 28 -24.60 -5.03 -8.35
N TYR A 29 -24.22 -5.57 -7.18
CA TYR A 29 -22.81 -5.77 -6.83
C TYR A 29 -22.13 -6.82 -7.69
N THR A 30 -22.85 -7.87 -8.09
CA THR A 30 -22.34 -8.87 -9.04
C THR A 30 -22.06 -8.23 -10.40
N ALA A 31 -22.93 -7.33 -10.86
CA ALA A 31 -22.68 -6.59 -12.11
C ALA A 31 -21.45 -5.66 -12.01
N GLU A 32 -21.20 -5.05 -10.84
CA GLU A 32 -19.99 -4.26 -10.59
C GLU A 32 -18.72 -5.13 -10.66
N ILE A 33 -18.76 -6.35 -10.13
CA ILE A 33 -17.65 -7.32 -10.26
C ILE A 33 -17.40 -7.68 -11.73
N LYS A 34 -18.46 -7.89 -12.51
CA LYS A 34 -18.34 -8.22 -13.95
C LYS A 34 -17.67 -7.12 -14.78
N LYS A 35 -17.72 -5.85 -14.36
CA LYS A 35 -16.97 -4.76 -15.00
C LYS A 35 -15.45 -4.98 -14.96
N ILE A 36 -14.94 -5.66 -13.91
CA ILE A 36 -13.52 -6.04 -13.84
C ILE A 36 -13.19 -7.06 -14.93
N TYR A 37 -14.09 -8.02 -15.19
CA TYR A 37 -13.92 -9.03 -16.21
C TYR A 37 -13.87 -8.40 -17.62
N GLU A 38 -14.80 -7.49 -17.90
CA GLU A 38 -14.79 -6.74 -19.15
C GLU A 38 -13.50 -5.92 -19.32
N ALA A 39 -13.09 -5.22 -18.26
CA ALA A 39 -11.88 -4.40 -18.29
C ALA A 39 -10.61 -5.24 -18.49
N ALA A 40 -10.55 -6.42 -17.87
CA ALA A 40 -9.44 -7.37 -18.02
C ALA A 40 -9.49 -8.15 -19.35
N GLY A 41 -10.62 -8.13 -20.05
CA GLY A 41 -10.87 -9.00 -21.19
C GLY A 41 -10.90 -10.48 -20.78
N TRP A 42 -11.45 -10.78 -19.59
CA TRP A 42 -11.56 -12.14 -19.09
C TRP A 42 -12.88 -12.78 -19.50
N ASP A 43 -12.81 -13.93 -20.14
CA ASP A 43 -13.97 -14.75 -20.45
C ASP A 43 -14.11 -15.88 -19.41
N GLU A 44 -15.20 -15.81 -18.65
CA GLU A 44 -15.50 -16.77 -17.58
C GLU A 44 -15.82 -18.16 -18.13
N GLY A 45 -16.41 -18.26 -19.30
CA GLY A 45 -16.77 -19.53 -19.93
C GLY A 45 -15.54 -20.33 -20.36
N SER A 46 -14.58 -19.68 -21.00
CA SER A 46 -13.33 -20.30 -21.46
C SER A 46 -12.19 -20.23 -20.43
N GLN A 47 -12.39 -19.51 -19.30
CA GLN A 47 -11.38 -19.27 -18.29
C GLN A 47 -10.07 -18.71 -18.86
N SER A 48 -10.18 -17.82 -19.83
CA SER A 48 -9.05 -17.27 -20.57
C SER A 48 -9.19 -15.78 -20.87
N TYR A 49 -8.08 -15.12 -21.21
CA TYR A 49 -8.08 -13.74 -21.64
C TYR A 49 -8.35 -13.63 -23.13
N THR A 50 -9.33 -12.83 -23.52
CA THR A 50 -9.71 -12.57 -24.91
C THR A 50 -8.75 -11.60 -25.62
N GLY A 51 -7.91 -10.90 -24.86
CA GLY A 51 -7.07 -9.81 -25.36
C GLY A 51 -7.80 -8.47 -25.59
N LYS A 52 -9.13 -8.45 -25.49
CA LYS A 52 -9.94 -7.22 -25.60
C LYS A 52 -10.08 -6.60 -24.21
N THR A 53 -9.26 -5.59 -23.92
CA THR A 53 -9.26 -4.91 -22.61
C THR A 53 -9.88 -3.52 -22.72
N LYS A 54 -10.42 -3.03 -21.60
CA LYS A 54 -10.91 -1.65 -21.45
C LYS A 54 -10.18 -0.98 -20.28
N PRO A 55 -9.86 0.32 -20.34
CA PRO A 55 -9.39 1.05 -19.18
C PRO A 55 -10.49 1.13 -18.11
N ILE A 56 -10.08 1.08 -16.83
CA ILE A 56 -10.98 1.31 -15.70
C ILE A 56 -10.90 2.79 -15.29
N GLU A 57 -12.04 3.44 -15.16
CA GLU A 57 -12.14 4.74 -14.52
C GLU A 57 -12.14 4.56 -13.00
N TRP A 58 -10.97 4.83 -12.40
CA TRP A 58 -10.78 4.63 -10.97
C TRP A 58 -11.35 5.79 -10.15
N VAL A 59 -12.10 5.47 -9.11
CA VAL A 59 -12.38 6.42 -8.04
C VAL A 59 -11.14 6.50 -7.14
N ARG A 60 -10.43 7.62 -7.19
CA ARG A 60 -9.23 7.85 -6.40
C ARG A 60 -9.61 8.24 -4.97
N ILE A 61 -9.56 7.28 -4.05
CA ILE A 61 -9.91 7.48 -2.63
C ILE A 61 -8.71 8.03 -1.85
N HIS A 62 -7.54 7.38 -1.97
CA HIS A 62 -6.31 7.83 -1.32
C HIS A 62 -5.64 8.90 -2.18
N ASN A 63 -6.01 10.15 -1.89
CA ASN A 63 -5.66 11.28 -2.74
C ASN A 63 -4.43 12.02 -2.20
N MET A 64 -3.23 11.63 -2.65
CA MET A 64 -2.02 12.42 -2.51
C MET A 64 -1.84 13.32 -3.75
N PRO A 65 -1.16 14.49 -3.63
CA PRO A 65 -0.80 15.30 -4.78
C PRO A 65 0.03 14.52 -5.81
N ASP A 66 -0.16 14.81 -7.09
CA ASP A 66 0.48 14.03 -8.18
C ASP A 66 2.01 14.18 -8.22
N PHE A 67 2.55 15.23 -7.63
CA PHE A 67 3.99 15.48 -7.49
C PHE A 67 4.62 14.74 -6.30
N VAL A 68 3.85 13.91 -5.57
CA VAL A 68 4.37 13.11 -4.45
C VAL A 68 4.58 11.67 -4.90
N TYR A 69 5.83 11.24 -4.84
CA TYR A 69 6.21 9.85 -5.07
C TYR A 69 6.06 9.02 -3.79
N PHE A 70 5.36 7.92 -3.88
CA PHE A 70 5.24 6.95 -2.79
C PHE A 70 5.56 5.53 -3.28
N ASN A 71 6.53 4.88 -2.65
CA ASN A 71 6.95 3.53 -2.99
C ASN A 71 6.43 2.52 -1.96
N HIS A 72 5.41 1.76 -2.32
CA HIS A 72 4.87 0.69 -1.49
C HIS A 72 5.91 -0.36 -1.11
N ALA A 73 6.79 -0.77 -2.02
CA ALA A 73 7.76 -1.81 -1.74
C ALA A 73 8.71 -1.44 -0.59
N GLN A 74 9.12 -0.19 -0.48
CA GLN A 74 9.96 0.26 0.63
C GLN A 74 9.22 0.25 1.97
N HIS A 75 7.90 0.44 1.98
CA HIS A 75 7.10 0.44 3.20
C HIS A 75 6.61 -0.96 3.57
N VAL A 76 6.12 -1.74 2.60
CA VAL A 76 5.47 -3.03 2.88
C VAL A 76 6.41 -4.23 2.79
N VAL A 77 7.62 -4.06 2.25
CA VAL A 77 8.65 -5.11 2.20
C VAL A 77 9.82 -4.74 3.10
N ALA A 78 10.50 -3.61 2.81
CA ALA A 78 11.69 -3.22 3.57
C ALA A 78 11.36 -2.71 4.98
N GLY A 79 10.23 -2.00 5.15
CA GLY A 79 9.80 -1.40 6.41
C GLY A 79 8.76 -2.20 7.20
N GLU A 80 8.33 -3.38 6.73
CA GLU A 80 7.19 -4.11 7.27
C GLU A 80 7.25 -4.26 8.79
N GLN A 81 8.29 -4.89 9.31
CA GLN A 81 8.40 -5.23 10.74
C GLN A 81 8.49 -3.99 11.63
N THR A 82 9.22 -2.99 11.18
CA THR A 82 9.38 -1.75 11.95
C THR A 82 8.11 -0.91 11.96
N ILE A 83 7.37 -0.87 10.86
CA ILE A 83 6.07 -0.17 10.79
C ILE A 83 5.02 -0.90 11.62
N ILE A 84 4.92 -2.23 11.54
CA ILE A 84 4.02 -3.05 12.38
C ILE A 84 4.26 -2.74 13.86
N LYS A 85 5.53 -2.75 14.29
CA LYS A 85 5.91 -2.44 15.67
C LYS A 85 5.58 -1.00 16.06
N ALA A 86 5.95 -0.04 15.22
CA ALA A 86 5.76 1.39 15.48
C ALA A 86 4.27 1.79 15.55
N LYS A 87 3.45 1.22 14.69
CA LYS A 87 2.01 1.52 14.58
C LYS A 87 1.12 0.55 15.37
N LYS A 88 1.72 -0.50 15.98
CA LYS A 88 1.01 -1.53 16.78
C LYS A 88 -0.14 -2.18 15.99
N VAL A 89 0.13 -2.55 14.76
CA VAL A 89 -0.81 -3.23 13.87
C VAL A 89 -0.36 -4.68 13.61
N ASP A 90 -1.26 -5.54 13.25
CA ASP A 90 -1.00 -6.95 12.88
C ASP A 90 -0.55 -7.11 11.42
N VAL A 91 -1.01 -6.21 10.55
CA VAL A 91 -0.68 -6.18 9.11
C VAL A 91 -0.24 -4.77 8.73
N VAL A 92 0.89 -4.65 8.04
CA VAL A 92 1.50 -3.36 7.68
C VAL A 92 0.58 -2.43 6.90
N CYS A 93 -0.30 -2.97 6.06
CA CYS A 93 -1.27 -2.20 5.28
C CYS A 93 -2.20 -1.34 6.17
N LYS A 94 -2.57 -1.87 7.35
CA LYS A 94 -3.45 -1.19 8.30
C LYS A 94 -2.82 0.07 8.91
N ALA A 95 -1.51 0.14 8.95
CA ALA A 95 -0.81 1.33 9.45
C ALA A 95 -1.16 2.60 8.66
N CYS A 96 -1.45 2.46 7.38
CA CYS A 96 -1.77 3.54 6.48
C CYS A 96 -3.25 3.54 6.07
N HIS A 97 -3.79 2.39 5.71
CA HIS A 97 -5.13 2.24 5.15
C HIS A 97 -6.23 1.98 6.17
N GLY A 98 -5.86 1.72 7.46
CA GLY A 98 -6.83 1.34 8.49
C GLY A 98 -7.40 -0.07 8.27
N GLN A 99 -8.53 -0.35 8.88
CA GLN A 99 -9.19 -1.65 8.84
C GLN A 99 -10.09 -1.77 7.60
N VAL A 100 -9.48 -1.74 6.40
CA VAL A 100 -10.25 -1.73 5.14
C VAL A 100 -11.20 -2.92 4.98
N GLN A 101 -10.88 -4.06 5.62
CA GLN A 101 -11.73 -5.25 5.61
C GLN A 101 -13.03 -5.07 6.43
N GLU A 102 -13.10 -4.06 7.28
CA GLU A 102 -14.26 -3.73 8.11
C GLU A 102 -15.06 -2.53 7.56
N MET A 103 -14.55 -1.89 6.51
CA MET A 103 -15.18 -0.73 5.90
C MET A 103 -16.26 -1.17 4.91
N ASP A 104 -17.49 -0.72 5.08
CA ASP A 104 -18.57 -0.89 4.10
C ASP A 104 -18.26 -0.17 2.78
N LYS A 105 -17.68 1.01 2.89
CA LYS A 105 -17.09 1.78 1.79
C LYS A 105 -15.67 2.16 2.16
N VAL A 106 -14.73 1.90 1.26
CA VAL A 106 -13.33 2.29 1.48
C VAL A 106 -13.21 3.81 1.54
N GLN A 107 -12.56 4.30 2.59
CA GLN A 107 -12.30 5.72 2.80
C GLN A 107 -10.89 5.92 3.36
N MET A 108 -10.42 7.16 3.35
CA MET A 108 -9.12 7.49 3.93
C MET A 108 -9.16 7.35 5.44
N ALA A 109 -8.31 6.50 5.99
CA ALA A 109 -8.14 6.33 7.43
C ALA A 109 -7.14 7.33 8.03
N ASN A 110 -6.24 7.88 7.22
CA ASN A 110 -5.22 8.84 7.62
C ASN A 110 -5.17 10.01 6.65
N SER A 111 -4.63 11.14 7.10
CA SER A 111 -4.61 12.38 6.31
C SER A 111 -3.66 12.37 5.12
N PHE A 112 -2.62 11.52 5.16
CA PHE A 112 -1.53 11.48 4.17
C PHE A 112 -0.91 12.85 3.84
N THR A 113 -0.94 13.76 4.82
CA THR A 113 -0.26 15.06 4.71
C THR A 113 1.25 14.88 4.81
N MET A 114 2.02 15.88 4.33
CA MET A 114 3.47 15.88 4.45
C MET A 114 3.91 15.72 5.91
N GLY A 115 3.27 16.43 6.85
CA GLY A 115 3.55 16.31 8.29
C GLY A 115 3.36 14.89 8.81
N TRP A 116 2.28 14.21 8.41
CA TRP A 116 2.01 12.83 8.81
C TRP A 116 3.12 11.86 8.36
N CYS A 117 3.63 12.04 7.14
CA CYS A 117 4.75 11.24 6.63
C CYS A 117 6.06 11.54 7.39
N ILE A 118 6.35 12.83 7.60
CA ILE A 118 7.55 13.30 8.30
C ILE A 118 7.58 12.79 9.74
N ASP A 119 6.47 12.85 10.48
CA ASP A 119 6.39 12.37 11.85
C ASP A 119 6.67 10.87 11.95
N CYS A 120 6.17 10.09 10.99
CA CYS A 120 6.47 8.67 10.91
C CYS A 120 7.97 8.42 10.63
N HIS A 121 8.57 9.12 9.67
CA HIS A 121 9.98 8.96 9.31
C HIS A 121 10.94 9.39 10.41
N ARG A 122 10.58 10.36 11.24
CA ARG A 122 11.37 10.79 12.40
C ARG A 122 11.38 9.77 13.54
N THR A 123 10.32 9.01 13.68
CA THR A 123 10.12 8.11 14.83
C THR A 123 10.29 6.64 14.50
N THR A 124 10.21 6.24 13.23
CA THR A 124 10.33 4.84 12.81
C THR A 124 11.78 4.46 12.59
N GLU A 125 12.21 3.41 13.27
CA GLU A 125 13.56 2.84 13.12
C GLU A 125 13.64 2.05 11.79
N VAL A 126 14.82 2.03 11.18
CA VAL A 126 15.10 1.21 9.99
C VAL A 126 15.36 -0.24 10.43
N ASP A 127 14.79 -1.20 9.73
CA ASP A 127 15.10 -2.61 9.95
C ASP A 127 16.48 -2.96 9.39
N MET A 128 17.45 -3.04 10.28
CA MET A 128 18.83 -3.39 9.96
C MET A 128 19.00 -4.88 9.61
N THR A 129 18.00 -5.72 9.90
CA THR A 129 18.04 -7.16 9.65
C THR A 129 17.43 -7.55 8.32
N ASN A 130 16.67 -6.63 7.72
CA ASN A 130 16.00 -6.86 6.45
C ASN A 130 17.02 -7.16 5.33
N GLY A 131 16.85 -8.29 4.65
CA GLY A 131 17.73 -8.74 3.58
C GLY A 131 17.78 -7.84 2.33
N TYR A 132 16.75 -6.96 2.16
CA TYR A 132 16.62 -6.10 0.99
C TYR A 132 17.77 -5.08 0.85
N ASN A 133 18.22 -4.51 1.99
CA ASN A 133 19.30 -3.51 2.00
C ASN A 133 20.29 -3.69 3.16
N LYS A 134 20.39 -4.90 3.72
CA LYS A 134 21.18 -5.18 4.92
C LYS A 134 22.61 -4.64 4.87
N GLU A 135 23.32 -4.92 3.79
CA GLU A 135 24.73 -4.51 3.64
C GLU A 135 24.88 -2.98 3.57
N TYR A 136 24.00 -2.31 2.84
CA TYR A 136 24.00 -0.85 2.71
C TYR A 136 23.71 -0.18 4.07
N TYR A 137 22.67 -0.61 4.75
CA TYR A 137 22.30 -0.05 6.05
C TYR A 137 23.35 -0.33 7.11
N GLN A 138 23.99 -1.50 7.11
CA GLN A 138 25.04 -1.82 8.05
C GLN A 138 26.24 -0.87 7.86
N LYS A 139 26.70 -0.67 6.65
CA LYS A 139 27.79 0.27 6.33
C LYS A 139 27.45 1.70 6.74
N LEU A 140 26.22 2.14 6.49
CA LEU A 140 25.74 3.47 6.88
C LEU A 140 25.67 3.61 8.39
N HIS A 141 25.14 2.62 9.09
CA HIS A 141 25.08 2.59 10.57
C HIS A 141 26.48 2.69 11.18
N ASP A 142 27.43 1.88 10.71
CA ASP A 142 28.79 1.89 11.22
C ASP A 142 29.46 3.24 10.99
N LYS A 143 29.20 3.88 9.86
CA LYS A 143 29.66 5.24 9.55
C LYS A 143 29.08 6.27 10.51
N LEU A 144 27.76 6.26 10.73
CA LEU A 144 27.06 7.19 11.62
C LEU A 144 27.47 7.00 13.09
N LYS A 145 27.59 5.74 13.53
CA LYS A 145 28.10 5.42 14.87
C LYS A 145 29.50 5.95 15.11
N LYS A 146 30.38 5.83 14.09
CA LYS A 146 31.75 6.37 14.17
C LYS A 146 31.77 7.90 14.19
N GLN A 147 30.86 8.55 13.46
CA GLN A 147 30.82 10.00 13.30
C GLN A 147 30.20 10.71 14.50
N TYR A 148 29.14 10.15 15.08
CA TYR A 148 28.36 10.84 16.14
C TYR A 148 28.52 10.23 17.53
N GLY A 149 29.17 9.08 17.68
CA GLY A 149 29.44 8.41 18.95
C GLY A 149 28.19 7.90 19.68
N GLY A 150 28.15 6.62 20.03
CA GLY A 150 27.08 6.03 20.82
C GLY A 150 26.10 5.16 20.04
N GLU A 151 25.10 4.58 20.74
CA GLU A 151 23.99 3.86 20.12
C GLU A 151 22.96 4.85 19.59
N THR A 152 23.16 5.31 18.39
CA THR A 152 22.16 6.12 17.69
C THR A 152 21.11 5.18 17.09
N LYS A 153 19.86 5.37 17.48
CA LYS A 153 18.72 4.74 16.80
C LYS A 153 18.73 5.22 15.37
N MET A 154 18.83 4.27 14.43
CA MET A 154 18.81 4.59 13.01
C MET A 154 17.36 4.73 12.57
N THR A 155 16.84 5.96 12.59
CA THR A 155 15.51 6.30 12.07
C THR A 155 15.58 6.49 10.55
N VAL A 156 14.40 6.50 9.91
CA VAL A 156 14.29 6.79 8.47
C VAL A 156 14.82 8.20 8.15
N ASP A 157 14.60 9.17 9.05
CA ASP A 157 15.20 10.51 8.96
C ASP A 157 16.74 10.45 8.93
N ALA A 158 17.34 9.70 9.85
CA ALA A 158 18.82 9.59 9.95
C ALA A 158 19.48 9.05 8.69
N ILE A 159 18.74 8.31 7.84
CA ILE A 159 19.24 7.80 6.55
C ILE A 159 18.82 8.68 5.36
N GLY A 160 18.38 9.90 5.60
CA GLY A 160 17.98 10.84 4.56
C GLY A 160 16.56 10.67 4.04
N GLY A 161 15.68 9.97 4.78
CA GLY A 161 14.28 9.75 4.39
C GLY A 161 13.40 11.00 4.43
N LEU A 162 13.95 12.16 4.86
CA LEU A 162 13.29 13.48 4.83
C LEU A 162 13.86 14.42 3.76
N GLU A 163 14.79 13.96 2.93
CA GLU A 163 15.25 14.77 1.80
C GLU A 163 14.10 15.02 0.82
N CYS A 164 13.91 16.28 0.41
CA CYS A 164 12.78 16.69 -0.44
C CYS A 164 12.64 15.83 -1.69
N GLY A 165 13.74 15.54 -2.38
CA GLY A 165 13.77 14.71 -3.60
C GLY A 165 13.48 13.22 -3.39
N LYS A 166 13.26 12.75 -2.16
CA LYS A 166 12.80 11.38 -1.90
C LYS A 166 11.29 11.23 -2.06
N CYS A 167 10.55 12.33 -1.88
CA CYS A 167 9.10 12.37 -1.93
C CYS A 167 8.57 13.27 -3.05
N HIS A 168 9.36 14.23 -3.54
CA HIS A 168 8.95 15.20 -4.56
C HIS A 168 9.83 15.10 -5.81
N TYR A 169 9.22 15.22 -6.99
CA TYR A 169 9.91 15.27 -8.30
C TYR A 169 9.27 16.30 -9.22
#